data_417314e1fa6bb34d4651973068f73076
#
_entry.id   417314e1fa6bb34d4651973068f73076
#
_cell.length_a   1.000
_cell.length_b   1.000
_cell.length_c   1.000
_cell.angle_alpha   90.00
_cell.angle_beta   90.00
_cell.angle_gamma   90.00
#
_symmetry.space_group_name_H-M   'P 1'
#
loop_
_entity.id
_entity.type
_entity.pdbx_description
1 polymer ?
#
loop_
_entity_poly.entity_id
_entity_poly.type
_entity_poly.pdbx_seq_one_letter_code
_entity_poly.pdbx_strand_id
1 'polypeptide(L)'
;IFGMQVAGLCRRLELLNCKAVIGVSGGLDSSLISAIADSHFTARGKTLQTFSVGYQDNKKYFHATHFQPSPDAPYIRTMNQFLNAQHTWVTLDSEALAAALLEAVDARDLPGMADVDSSLLLFCREIRKTATVALSGECADEIFGGYPWYRDKTVRERYGFPWAQSTAYRVSFFKPEVFGGIDPAAYIDEGYRATLEQTSIRPGLDPLEQRMRQMFALNFNWFMQTLLDRKDRMSMYSGLEVRVPFCDYRIAEYLY
;
A
#
# COMPACT_ATOMS: atom_id res chain seq x y z
N ILE A 1 -11.40 18.29 -6.76
CA ILE A 1 -10.79 17.15 -6.05
C ILE A 1 -9.42 17.54 -5.55
N PHE A 2 -8.49 17.90 -6.42
CA PHE A 2 -7.12 18.29 -6.03
C PHE A 2 -7.09 19.31 -4.89
N GLY A 3 -7.90 20.39 -4.98
CA GLY A 3 -8.02 21.38 -3.92
C GLY A 3 -8.55 20.84 -2.59
N MET A 4 -9.45 19.85 -2.61
CA MET A 4 -9.96 19.20 -1.39
C MET A 4 -8.91 18.28 -0.76
N GLN A 5 -8.14 17.55 -1.55
CA GLN A 5 -7.04 16.71 -1.10
C GLN A 5 -5.94 17.57 -0.45
N VAL A 6 -5.56 18.66 -1.11
CA VAL A 6 -4.59 19.63 -0.59
C VAL A 6 -5.09 20.21 0.75
N ALA A 7 -6.34 20.70 0.81
CA ALA A 7 -6.91 21.28 2.02
C ALA A 7 -7.00 20.25 3.17
N GLY A 8 -7.42 19.02 2.87
CA GLY A 8 -7.49 17.94 3.85
C GLY A 8 -6.12 17.56 4.40
N LEU A 9 -5.12 17.42 3.54
CA LEU A 9 -3.74 17.15 3.94
C LEU A 9 -3.14 18.30 4.75
N CYS A 10 -3.29 19.55 4.28
CA CYS A 10 -2.82 20.73 4.98
C CYS A 10 -3.44 20.84 6.38
N ARG A 11 -4.76 20.62 6.51
CA ARG A 11 -5.44 20.64 7.80
C ARG A 11 -4.93 19.54 8.75
N ARG A 12 -4.65 18.36 8.24
CA ARG A 12 -4.05 17.27 9.03
C ARG A 12 -2.63 17.59 9.47
N LEU A 13 -1.83 18.19 8.60
CA LEU A 13 -0.47 18.66 8.93
C LEU A 13 -0.50 19.81 9.95
N GLU A 14 -1.51 20.67 9.92
CA GLU A 14 -1.72 21.75 10.90
C GLU A 14 -2.07 21.23 12.30
N LEU A 15 -2.94 20.22 12.35
CA LEU A 15 -3.31 19.55 13.61
C LEU A 15 -2.16 18.75 14.21
N LEU A 16 -1.21 18.33 13.39
CA LEU A 16 0.01 17.64 13.79
C LEU A 16 1.08 18.66 14.18
N ASN A 17 1.04 19.16 15.39
CA ASN A 17 2.19 19.91 15.94
C ASN A 17 3.40 18.97 16.20
N CYS A 18 3.52 17.90 15.44
CA CYS A 18 4.54 16.87 15.50
C CYS A 18 5.39 16.87 14.22
N LYS A 19 6.57 16.26 14.30
CA LYS A 19 7.40 16.00 13.12
C LYS A 19 6.72 14.93 12.26
N ALA A 20 6.01 15.34 11.22
CA ALA A 20 5.50 14.42 10.22
C ALA A 20 6.58 14.16 9.15
N VAL A 21 6.69 12.92 8.73
CA VAL A 21 7.59 12.47 7.67
C VAL A 21 6.80 11.74 6.60
N ILE A 22 7.39 11.55 5.42
CA ILE A 22 6.72 10.88 4.31
C ILE A 22 7.60 9.75 3.77
N GLY A 23 6.98 8.58 3.55
CA GLY A 23 7.57 7.50 2.78
C GLY A 23 7.47 7.80 1.27
N VAL A 24 8.60 7.93 0.58
CA VAL A 24 8.65 8.15 -0.87
C VAL A 24 9.05 6.86 -1.57
N SER A 25 8.13 6.30 -2.35
CA SER A 25 8.35 5.07 -3.13
C SER A 25 8.77 5.35 -4.58
N GLY A 26 8.70 6.61 -5.03
CA GLY A 26 8.91 6.98 -6.43
C GLY A 26 7.67 6.84 -7.31
N GLY A 27 6.56 6.31 -6.78
CA GLY A 27 5.26 6.30 -7.43
C GLY A 27 4.58 7.68 -7.40
N LEU A 28 3.53 7.85 -8.23
CA LEU A 28 2.79 9.11 -8.35
C LEU A 28 2.18 9.54 -7.02
N ASP A 29 1.63 8.60 -6.27
CA ASP A 29 0.85 8.85 -5.05
C ASP A 29 1.72 9.41 -3.92
N SER A 30 2.82 8.73 -3.61
CA SER A 30 3.77 9.21 -2.62
C SER A 30 4.41 10.54 -3.05
N SER A 31 4.65 10.74 -4.34
CA SER A 31 5.19 11.99 -4.91
C SER A 31 4.22 13.15 -4.74
N LEU A 32 2.92 12.92 -4.99
CA LEU A 32 1.88 13.93 -4.81
C LEU A 32 1.76 14.38 -3.35
N ILE A 33 1.69 13.43 -2.41
CA ILE A 33 1.65 13.75 -0.96
C ILE A 33 2.91 14.53 -0.57
N SER A 34 4.08 14.09 -1.05
CA SER A 34 5.37 14.74 -0.73
C SER A 34 5.43 16.17 -1.25
N ALA A 35 4.99 16.44 -2.48
CA ALA A 35 4.98 17.79 -3.06
C ALA A 35 4.04 18.74 -2.30
N ILE A 36 2.84 18.25 -1.92
CA ILE A 36 1.89 19.04 -1.13
C ILE A 36 2.46 19.35 0.26
N ALA A 37 3.03 18.35 0.92
CA ALA A 37 3.60 18.52 2.25
C ALA A 37 4.83 19.44 2.22
N ASP A 38 5.70 19.30 1.22
CA ASP A 38 6.88 20.15 1.06
C ASP A 38 6.50 21.62 0.90
N SER A 39 5.53 21.91 0.04
CA SER A 39 4.98 23.25 -0.11
C SER A 39 4.46 23.81 1.21
N HIS A 40 3.73 23.00 1.98
CA HIS A 40 3.17 23.39 3.27
C HIS A 40 4.26 23.66 4.34
N PHE A 41 5.30 22.80 4.40
CA PHE A 41 6.42 22.95 5.34
C PHE A 41 7.28 24.17 4.97
N THR A 42 7.61 24.31 3.69
CA THR A 42 8.42 25.44 3.17
C THR A 42 7.74 26.79 3.44
N ALA A 43 6.43 26.90 3.26
CA ALA A 43 5.67 28.10 3.57
C ALA A 43 5.71 28.50 5.06
N ARG A 44 6.11 27.57 5.94
CA ARG A 44 6.26 27.79 7.39
C ARG A 44 7.72 27.83 7.84
N GLY A 45 8.65 27.92 6.90
CA GLY A 45 10.10 27.95 7.19
C GLY A 45 10.61 26.63 7.78
N LYS A 46 9.92 25.51 7.51
CA LYS A 46 10.29 24.16 7.96
C LYS A 46 10.73 23.31 6.79
N THR A 47 11.61 22.34 7.05
CA THR A 47 12.06 21.36 6.05
C THR A 47 11.32 20.05 6.25
N LEU A 48 10.74 19.52 5.18
CA LEU A 48 10.12 18.20 5.16
C LEU A 48 11.20 17.11 5.31
N GLN A 49 10.90 16.06 6.06
CA GLN A 49 11.73 14.85 6.09
C GLN A 49 11.03 13.74 5.31
N THR A 50 11.79 13.10 4.43
CA THR A 50 11.29 11.99 3.60
C THR A 50 12.17 10.76 3.76
N PHE A 51 11.57 9.58 3.61
CA PHE A 51 12.23 8.30 3.77
C PHE A 51 11.94 7.39 2.59
N SER A 52 12.93 6.60 2.18
CA SER A 52 12.74 5.50 1.24
C SER A 52 13.47 4.26 1.72
N VAL A 53 12.88 3.11 1.44
CA VAL A 53 13.51 1.82 1.71
C VAL A 53 14.20 1.31 0.45
N GLY A 54 15.35 0.70 0.63
CA GLY A 54 16.07 -0.03 -0.40
C GLY A 54 16.64 -1.31 0.17
N TYR A 55 17.07 -2.19 -0.71
CA TYR A 55 17.64 -3.49 -0.32
C TYR A 55 19.09 -3.57 -0.80
N GLN A 56 19.94 -4.18 0.04
CA GLN A 56 21.33 -4.41 -0.31
C GLN A 56 21.42 -5.22 -1.60
N ASP A 57 22.32 -4.84 -2.47
CA ASP A 57 22.54 -5.48 -3.78
C ASP A 57 21.33 -5.54 -4.73
N ASN A 58 20.28 -4.76 -4.47
CA ASN A 58 19.07 -4.76 -5.31
C ASN A 58 19.39 -4.57 -6.80
N LYS A 59 20.35 -3.74 -7.15
CA LYS A 59 20.76 -3.54 -8.56
C LYS A 59 21.26 -4.82 -9.24
N LYS A 60 21.86 -5.72 -8.48
CA LYS A 60 22.41 -6.99 -8.97
C LYS A 60 21.32 -8.04 -9.20
N TYR A 61 20.30 -8.02 -8.34
CA TYR A 61 19.26 -9.06 -8.31
C TYR A 61 17.93 -8.60 -8.89
N PHE A 62 17.76 -7.32 -9.20
CA PHE A 62 16.53 -6.79 -9.78
C PHE A 62 16.32 -7.35 -11.19
N HIS A 63 15.16 -7.98 -11.38
CA HIS A 63 14.65 -8.39 -12.67
C HIS A 63 13.34 -7.68 -12.94
N ALA A 64 13.24 -7.02 -14.09
CA ALA A 64 12.01 -6.37 -14.51
C ALA A 64 10.88 -7.40 -14.67
N THR A 65 9.72 -7.11 -14.12
CA THR A 65 8.52 -7.93 -14.23
C THR A 65 7.39 -7.10 -14.84
N HIS A 66 6.29 -7.74 -15.21
CA HIS A 66 5.09 -7.02 -15.67
C HIS A 66 4.52 -6.11 -14.56
N PHE A 67 4.65 -6.52 -13.30
CA PHE A 67 4.21 -5.74 -12.14
C PHE A 67 5.16 -4.58 -11.81
N GLN A 68 6.47 -4.81 -11.88
CA GLN A 68 7.51 -3.82 -11.61
C GLN A 68 8.50 -3.76 -12.78
N PRO A 69 8.23 -2.95 -13.81
CA PRO A 69 9.05 -2.90 -15.03
C PRO A 69 10.39 -2.18 -14.86
N SER A 70 10.53 -1.39 -13.80
CA SER A 70 11.75 -0.62 -13.51
C SER A 70 11.97 -0.50 -11.99
N PRO A 71 13.23 -0.30 -11.54
CA PRO A 71 13.50 -0.04 -10.13
C PRO A 71 13.02 1.36 -9.72
N ASP A 72 12.60 1.52 -8.46
CA ASP A 72 12.04 2.78 -7.94
C ASP A 72 13.10 3.86 -7.71
N ALA A 73 14.35 3.48 -7.46
CA ALA A 73 15.41 4.38 -7.06
C ALA A 73 15.66 5.59 -8.01
N PRO A 74 15.58 5.48 -9.35
CA PRO A 74 15.69 6.64 -10.24
C PRO A 74 14.58 7.68 -10.00
N TYR A 75 13.32 7.22 -9.85
CA TYR A 75 12.16 8.10 -9.62
C TYR A 75 12.23 8.79 -8.27
N ILE A 76 12.65 8.06 -7.23
CA ILE A 76 12.90 8.63 -5.89
C ILE A 76 13.95 9.74 -5.96
N ARG A 77 15.04 9.54 -6.70
CA ARG A 77 16.08 10.58 -6.86
C ARG A 77 15.53 11.82 -7.58
N THR A 78 14.77 11.62 -8.65
CA THR A 78 14.13 12.73 -9.38
C THR A 78 13.20 13.51 -8.44
N MET A 79 12.39 12.83 -7.64
CA MET A 79 11.51 13.48 -6.68
C MET A 79 12.29 14.24 -5.60
N ASN A 80 13.36 13.65 -5.08
CA ASN A 80 14.21 14.30 -4.07
C ASN A 80 14.93 15.55 -4.60
N GLN A 81 15.25 15.61 -5.90
CA GLN A 81 15.80 16.81 -6.53
C GLN A 81 14.77 17.93 -6.67
N PHE A 82 13.48 17.57 -6.80
CA PHE A 82 12.39 18.52 -6.90
C PHE A 82 11.97 19.09 -5.54
N LEU A 83 11.97 18.27 -4.49
CA LEU A 83 11.56 18.65 -3.14
C LEU A 83 12.65 19.43 -2.41
N ASN A 84 12.25 20.42 -1.61
CA ASN A 84 13.10 21.05 -0.59
C ASN A 84 13.09 20.23 0.72
N ALA A 85 13.37 18.93 0.62
CA ALA A 85 13.24 17.97 1.71
C ALA A 85 14.58 17.35 2.12
N GLN A 86 14.70 16.98 3.38
CA GLN A 86 15.80 16.15 3.86
C GLN A 86 15.41 14.67 3.69
N HIS A 87 16.11 13.97 2.79
CA HIS A 87 15.83 12.59 2.46
C HIS A 87 16.76 11.61 3.15
N THR A 88 16.19 10.52 3.67
CA THR A 88 16.91 9.42 4.31
C THR A 88 16.64 8.11 3.54
N TRP A 89 17.71 7.47 3.07
CA TRP A 89 17.66 6.12 2.53
C TRP A 89 17.88 5.11 3.65
N VAL A 90 16.92 4.21 3.83
CA VAL A 90 17.03 3.05 4.73
C VAL A 90 17.37 1.84 3.87
N THR A 91 18.55 1.29 4.03
CA THR A 91 19.00 0.09 3.30
C THR A 91 18.93 -1.11 4.23
N LEU A 92 18.15 -2.11 3.83
CA LEU A 92 17.97 -3.36 4.55
C LEU A 92 18.75 -4.48 3.86
N ASP A 93 19.38 -5.34 4.64
CA ASP A 93 20.03 -6.55 4.15
C ASP A 93 19.16 -7.80 4.42
N SER A 94 19.50 -8.90 3.76
CA SER A 94 18.75 -10.15 3.86
C SER A 94 18.81 -10.78 5.25
N GLU A 95 19.90 -10.58 5.99
CA GLU A 95 20.07 -11.13 7.34
C GLU A 95 19.13 -10.43 8.33
N ALA A 96 19.09 -9.08 8.28
CA ALA A 96 18.16 -8.30 9.09
C ALA A 96 16.69 -8.63 8.78
N LEU A 97 16.34 -8.80 7.49
CA LEU A 97 14.99 -9.21 7.09
C LEU A 97 14.62 -10.58 7.64
N ALA A 98 15.52 -11.56 7.52
CA ALA A 98 15.29 -12.91 8.04
C ALA A 98 15.17 -12.92 9.58
N ALA A 99 16.01 -12.17 10.28
CA ALA A 99 15.96 -12.05 11.73
C ALA A 99 14.64 -11.43 12.24
N ALA A 100 14.04 -10.53 11.46
CA ALA A 100 12.80 -9.84 11.84
C ALA A 100 11.51 -10.64 11.52
N LEU A 101 11.59 -11.81 10.86
CA LEU A 101 10.40 -12.57 10.43
C LEU A 101 9.48 -12.96 11.58
N LEU A 102 10.03 -13.54 12.65
CA LEU A 102 9.21 -13.96 13.80
C LEU A 102 8.60 -12.77 14.52
N GLU A 103 9.35 -11.70 14.66
CA GLU A 103 8.84 -10.48 15.27
C GLU A 103 7.75 -9.81 14.43
N ALA A 104 7.82 -9.89 13.10
CA ALA A 104 6.76 -9.43 12.22
C ALA A 104 5.47 -10.27 12.38
N VAL A 105 5.59 -11.58 12.65
CA VAL A 105 4.44 -12.43 13.02
C VAL A 105 3.85 -11.99 14.36
N ASP A 106 4.68 -11.74 15.36
CA ASP A 106 4.23 -11.24 16.67
C ASP A 106 3.53 -9.87 16.54
N ALA A 107 4.09 -8.97 15.74
CA ALA A 107 3.51 -7.66 15.49
C ALA A 107 2.13 -7.73 14.83
N ARG A 108 1.89 -8.76 14.04
CA ARG A 108 0.64 -8.96 13.30
C ARG A 108 -0.36 -9.85 14.01
N ASP A 109 0.04 -10.58 15.04
CA ASP A 109 -0.70 -11.67 15.71
C ASP A 109 -0.98 -12.89 14.82
N LEU A 110 -0.55 -12.88 13.56
CA LEU A 110 -0.77 -13.93 12.56
C LEU A 110 0.37 -13.95 11.54
N PRO A 111 0.68 -15.10 10.94
CA PRO A 111 1.53 -15.16 9.76
C PRO A 111 0.98 -14.27 8.64
N GLY A 112 1.85 -13.49 8.03
CA GLY A 112 1.49 -12.53 6.99
C GLY A 112 2.30 -12.67 5.70
N MET A 113 2.77 -11.54 5.18
CA MET A 113 3.49 -11.46 3.91
C MET A 113 5.01 -11.58 4.08
N ALA A 114 5.46 -12.41 5.01
CA ALA A 114 6.87 -12.76 5.25
C ALA A 114 7.84 -11.56 5.13
N ASP A 115 8.68 -11.56 4.09
CA ASP A 115 9.70 -10.54 3.83
C ASP A 115 9.15 -9.11 3.71
N VAL A 116 7.93 -8.96 3.20
CA VAL A 116 7.28 -7.64 3.07
C VAL A 116 6.92 -7.09 4.45
N ASP A 117 6.44 -7.93 5.37
CA ASP A 117 6.09 -7.52 6.73
C ASP A 117 7.35 -7.19 7.54
N SER A 118 8.39 -8.03 7.49
CA SER A 118 9.66 -7.75 8.17
C SER A 118 10.34 -6.49 7.63
N SER A 119 10.31 -6.27 6.32
CA SER A 119 10.81 -5.05 5.69
C SER A 119 10.08 -3.81 6.20
N LEU A 120 8.76 -3.86 6.24
CA LEU A 120 7.94 -2.74 6.72
C LEU A 120 8.19 -2.45 8.21
N LEU A 121 8.29 -3.50 9.04
CA LEU A 121 8.61 -3.38 10.47
C LEU A 121 9.93 -2.65 10.69
N LEU A 122 10.99 -3.11 10.02
CA LEU A 122 12.32 -2.49 10.14
C LEU A 122 12.32 -1.04 9.62
N PHE A 123 11.63 -0.78 8.51
CA PHE A 123 11.50 0.57 7.97
C PHE A 123 10.76 1.51 8.94
N CYS A 124 9.67 1.06 9.53
CA CYS A 124 8.93 1.84 10.53
C CYS A 124 9.79 2.15 11.77
N ARG A 125 10.62 1.22 12.21
CA ARG A 125 11.57 1.44 13.31
C ARG A 125 12.59 2.53 13.01
N GLU A 126 13.13 2.55 11.79
CA GLU A 126 14.06 3.60 11.38
C GLU A 126 13.38 4.97 11.37
N ILE A 127 12.19 5.07 10.81
CA ILE A 127 11.40 6.31 10.81
C ILE A 127 11.10 6.76 12.25
N ARG A 128 10.75 5.83 13.12
CA ARG A 128 10.38 6.13 14.52
C ARG A 128 11.50 6.81 15.32
N LYS A 129 12.75 6.61 14.93
CA LYS A 129 13.89 7.30 15.57
C LYS A 129 13.83 8.82 15.41
N THR A 130 13.14 9.31 14.38
CA THR A 130 13.07 10.73 14.02
C THR A 130 11.69 11.35 14.11
N ALA A 131 10.64 10.55 13.99
CA ALA A 131 9.25 11.02 13.95
C ALA A 131 8.30 10.06 14.66
N THR A 132 7.15 10.58 15.09
CA THR A 132 6.06 9.80 15.70
C THR A 132 4.91 9.56 14.73
N VAL A 133 4.84 10.37 13.67
CA VAL A 133 3.80 10.28 12.64
C VAL A 133 4.44 10.25 11.26
N ALA A 134 3.94 9.39 10.38
CA ALA A 134 4.31 9.34 8.97
C ALA A 134 3.08 9.41 8.06
N LEU A 135 3.27 9.91 6.85
CA LEU A 135 2.27 9.87 5.79
C LEU A 135 2.68 8.84 4.74
N SER A 136 1.71 8.13 4.19
CA SER A 136 1.91 7.11 3.16
C SER A 136 0.94 7.31 2.00
N GLY A 137 1.39 6.96 0.78
CA GLY A 137 0.58 7.00 -0.45
C GLY A 137 -0.34 5.79 -0.64
N GLU A 138 -0.43 4.89 0.32
CA GLU A 138 -1.32 3.72 0.23
C GLU A 138 -2.78 4.12 0.05
N CYS A 139 -3.58 3.19 -0.42
CA CYS A 139 -4.98 3.30 -0.86
C CYS A 139 -5.17 3.97 -2.24
N ALA A 140 -4.18 4.62 -2.80
CA ALA A 140 -4.34 5.27 -4.09
C ALA A 140 -4.56 4.26 -5.24
N ASP A 141 -3.75 3.21 -5.29
CA ASP A 141 -3.88 2.18 -6.33
C ASP A 141 -5.22 1.44 -6.26
N GLU A 142 -5.75 1.22 -5.06
CA GLU A 142 -7.05 0.59 -4.84
C GLU A 142 -8.19 1.48 -5.31
N ILE A 143 -8.10 2.78 -5.04
CA ILE A 143 -9.15 3.75 -5.33
C ILE A 143 -9.11 4.19 -6.80
N PHE A 144 -7.92 4.42 -7.36
CA PHE A 144 -7.75 4.93 -8.72
C PHE A 144 -7.48 3.84 -9.77
N GLY A 145 -7.40 2.57 -9.38
CA GLY A 145 -7.13 1.47 -10.30
C GLY A 145 -5.70 1.45 -10.83
N GLY A 146 -4.72 1.74 -9.97
CA GLY A 146 -3.31 1.83 -10.34
C GLY A 146 -2.65 0.48 -10.67
N TYR A 147 -3.15 -0.62 -10.13
CA TYR A 147 -2.57 -1.94 -10.30
C TYR A 147 -2.62 -2.46 -11.74
N PRO A 148 -1.63 -3.28 -12.17
CA PRO A 148 -1.58 -3.84 -13.52
C PRO A 148 -2.83 -4.64 -13.91
N TRP A 149 -3.48 -5.33 -12.98
CA TRP A 149 -4.67 -6.12 -13.26
C TRP A 149 -5.90 -5.30 -13.68
N TYR A 150 -5.94 -4.00 -13.45
CA TYR A 150 -6.97 -3.14 -14.01
C TYR A 150 -6.80 -2.93 -15.53
N ARG A 151 -5.54 -2.95 -16.01
CA ARG A 151 -5.18 -2.71 -17.41
C ARG A 151 -5.04 -3.98 -18.23
N ASP A 152 -4.61 -5.08 -17.60
CA ASP A 152 -4.51 -6.38 -18.26
C ASP A 152 -5.90 -7.00 -18.43
N LYS A 153 -6.41 -6.99 -19.67
CA LYS A 153 -7.73 -7.54 -20.01
C LYS A 153 -7.87 -9.00 -19.59
N THR A 154 -6.83 -9.80 -19.74
CA THR A 154 -6.85 -11.23 -19.42
C THR A 154 -7.09 -11.47 -17.93
N VAL A 155 -6.45 -10.66 -17.08
CA VAL A 155 -6.62 -10.75 -15.63
C VAL A 155 -7.92 -10.09 -15.19
N ARG A 156 -8.22 -8.93 -15.74
CA ARG A 156 -9.41 -8.15 -15.39
C ARG A 156 -10.71 -8.92 -15.61
N GLU A 157 -10.82 -9.63 -16.73
CA GLU A 157 -12.04 -10.38 -17.12
C GLU A 157 -12.08 -11.81 -16.56
N ARG A 158 -11.01 -12.24 -15.90
CA ARG A 158 -10.97 -13.56 -15.27
C ARG A 158 -11.85 -13.60 -14.01
N TYR A 159 -12.50 -14.75 -13.80
CA TYR A 159 -13.27 -15.01 -12.59
C TYR A 159 -12.36 -15.10 -11.37
N GLY A 160 -12.81 -14.57 -10.23
CA GLY A 160 -12.11 -14.59 -8.95
C GLY A 160 -11.34 -13.30 -8.64
N PHE A 161 -10.69 -13.28 -7.50
CA PHE A 161 -9.88 -12.14 -7.06
C PHE A 161 -8.64 -11.98 -7.95
N PRO A 162 -8.39 -10.79 -8.54
CA PRO A 162 -7.30 -10.62 -9.52
C PRO A 162 -5.89 -10.94 -8.98
N TRP A 163 -5.66 -10.69 -7.70
CA TRP A 163 -4.38 -10.93 -7.02
C TRP A 163 -4.23 -12.35 -6.44
N ALA A 164 -5.27 -13.18 -6.49
CA ALA A 164 -5.32 -14.49 -5.82
C ALA A 164 -5.80 -15.62 -6.75
N GLN A 165 -5.23 -15.71 -7.94
CA GLN A 165 -5.65 -16.64 -9.00
C GLN A 165 -5.20 -18.10 -8.82
N SER A 166 -4.40 -18.41 -7.80
CA SER A 166 -3.79 -19.73 -7.60
C SER A 166 -4.06 -20.33 -6.22
N THR A 167 -5.34 -20.42 -5.82
CA THR A 167 -5.73 -20.99 -4.52
C THR A 167 -5.21 -22.41 -4.36
N ALA A 168 -5.35 -23.26 -5.36
CA ALA A 168 -4.87 -24.64 -5.31
C ALA A 168 -3.34 -24.73 -5.05
N TYR A 169 -2.55 -23.84 -5.68
CA TYR A 169 -1.11 -23.79 -5.43
C TYR A 169 -0.81 -23.38 -3.98
N ARG A 170 -1.49 -22.38 -3.44
CA ARG A 170 -1.30 -21.94 -2.05
C ARG A 170 -1.69 -23.04 -1.05
N VAL A 171 -2.80 -23.70 -1.29
CA VAL A 171 -3.28 -24.82 -0.45
C VAL A 171 -2.30 -25.99 -0.44
N SER A 172 -1.58 -26.24 -1.54
CA SER A 172 -0.62 -27.35 -1.65
C SER A 172 0.56 -27.27 -0.66
N PHE A 173 0.82 -26.12 -0.04
CA PHE A 173 1.84 -25.96 1.00
C PHE A 173 1.38 -26.41 2.38
N PHE A 174 0.10 -26.68 2.58
CA PHE A 174 -0.48 -27.00 3.87
C PHE A 174 -1.00 -28.44 3.91
N LYS A 175 -0.92 -29.05 5.08
CA LYS A 175 -1.60 -30.32 5.33
C LYS A 175 -3.12 -30.10 5.41
N PRO A 176 -3.94 -31.02 4.89
CA PRO A 176 -5.41 -30.87 4.90
C PRO A 176 -6.02 -30.58 6.28
N GLU A 177 -5.41 -31.14 7.34
CA GLU A 177 -5.87 -30.99 8.71
C GLU A 177 -5.83 -29.53 9.21
N VAL A 178 -4.98 -28.70 8.61
CA VAL A 178 -4.86 -27.26 8.96
C VAL A 178 -6.16 -26.51 8.68
N PHE A 179 -6.92 -26.96 7.69
CA PHE A 179 -8.17 -26.30 7.30
C PHE A 179 -9.39 -26.70 8.14
N GLY A 180 -9.26 -27.67 9.05
CA GLY A 180 -10.36 -28.02 9.98
C GLY A 180 -11.67 -28.40 9.32
N GLY A 181 -11.65 -28.95 8.09
CA GLY A 181 -12.84 -29.28 7.30
C GLY A 181 -13.36 -28.15 6.42
N ILE A 182 -12.73 -26.97 6.43
CA ILE A 182 -13.07 -25.87 5.51
C ILE A 182 -12.48 -26.18 4.12
N ASP A 183 -13.27 -26.02 3.08
CA ASP A 183 -12.78 -26.00 1.70
C ASP A 183 -12.28 -24.58 1.36
N PRO A 184 -10.96 -24.35 1.23
CA PRO A 184 -10.41 -23.02 0.97
C PRO A 184 -10.87 -22.42 -0.36
N ALA A 185 -11.11 -23.26 -1.38
CA ALA A 185 -11.58 -22.78 -2.68
C ALA A 185 -13.04 -22.29 -2.59
N ALA A 186 -13.90 -23.06 -1.93
CA ALA A 186 -15.29 -22.67 -1.69
C ALA A 186 -15.38 -21.40 -0.82
N TYR A 187 -14.57 -21.28 0.22
CA TYR A 187 -14.52 -20.10 1.09
C TYR A 187 -14.15 -18.82 0.33
N ILE A 188 -13.13 -18.90 -0.54
CA ILE A 188 -12.70 -17.77 -1.35
C ILE A 188 -13.79 -17.41 -2.39
N ASP A 189 -14.40 -18.40 -3.02
CA ASP A 189 -15.47 -18.20 -3.99
C ASP A 189 -16.72 -17.55 -3.38
N GLU A 190 -17.10 -17.96 -2.19
CA GLU A 190 -18.20 -17.36 -1.44
C GLU A 190 -17.95 -15.87 -1.16
N GLY A 191 -16.75 -15.52 -0.65
CA GLY A 191 -16.37 -14.12 -0.42
C GLY A 191 -16.38 -13.29 -1.70
N TYR A 192 -15.88 -13.86 -2.81
CA TYR A 192 -15.91 -13.19 -4.11
C TYR A 192 -17.33 -12.92 -4.58
N ARG A 193 -18.21 -13.93 -4.58
CA ARG A 193 -19.61 -13.79 -5.02
C ARG A 193 -20.39 -12.82 -4.14
N ALA A 194 -20.29 -12.96 -2.82
CA ALA A 194 -20.95 -12.06 -1.89
C ALA A 194 -20.57 -10.59 -2.12
N THR A 195 -19.30 -10.32 -2.40
CA THR A 195 -18.84 -8.97 -2.73
C THR A 195 -19.47 -8.44 -4.02
N LEU A 196 -19.54 -9.26 -5.07
CA LEU A 196 -20.14 -8.85 -6.34
C LEU A 196 -21.66 -8.60 -6.20
N GLU A 197 -22.36 -9.44 -5.43
CA GLU A 197 -23.79 -9.29 -5.15
C GLU A 197 -24.12 -8.00 -4.38
N GLN A 198 -23.23 -7.59 -3.48
CA GLN A 198 -23.36 -6.35 -2.71
C GLN A 198 -22.93 -5.11 -3.51
N THR A 199 -22.22 -5.29 -4.62
CA THR A 199 -21.76 -4.16 -5.44
C THR A 199 -22.93 -3.51 -6.18
N SER A 200 -23.23 -2.27 -5.84
CA SER A 200 -24.26 -1.50 -6.53
C SER A 200 -23.81 -1.11 -7.94
N ILE A 201 -24.46 -1.66 -8.94
CA ILE A 201 -24.19 -1.35 -10.36
C ILE A 201 -25.42 -0.64 -10.95
N ARG A 202 -25.21 0.57 -11.47
CA ARG A 202 -26.29 1.31 -12.14
C ARG A 202 -26.72 0.58 -13.41
N PRO A 203 -28.03 0.50 -13.70
CA PRO A 203 -28.49 0.00 -14.99
C PRO A 203 -27.95 0.80 -16.17
N GLY A 204 -27.64 0.12 -17.28
CA GLY A 204 -27.22 0.77 -18.53
C GLY A 204 -25.73 1.09 -18.66
N LEU A 205 -24.90 0.72 -17.68
CA LEU A 205 -23.45 0.80 -17.82
C LEU A 205 -22.94 -0.23 -18.83
N ASP A 206 -21.90 0.15 -19.59
CA ASP A 206 -21.23 -0.81 -20.46
C ASP A 206 -20.51 -1.93 -19.64
N PRO A 207 -20.24 -3.09 -20.26
CA PRO A 207 -19.64 -4.22 -19.55
C PRO A 207 -18.27 -3.92 -18.91
N LEU A 208 -17.47 -3.07 -19.54
CA LEU A 208 -16.17 -2.69 -18.99
C LEU A 208 -16.34 -1.85 -17.72
N GLU A 209 -17.23 -0.86 -17.75
CA GLU A 209 -17.50 -0.03 -16.58
C GLU A 209 -18.09 -0.84 -15.43
N GLN A 210 -19.02 -1.77 -15.71
CA GLN A 210 -19.53 -2.71 -14.72
C GLN A 210 -18.40 -3.51 -14.08
N ARG A 211 -17.49 -4.05 -14.90
CA ARG A 211 -16.34 -4.81 -14.41
C ARG A 211 -15.38 -3.95 -13.58
N MET A 212 -15.12 -2.73 -13.98
CA MET A 212 -14.27 -1.79 -13.23
C MET A 212 -14.85 -1.49 -11.85
N ARG A 213 -16.17 -1.31 -11.72
CA ARG A 213 -16.84 -1.13 -10.43
C ARG A 213 -16.75 -2.37 -9.55
N GLN A 214 -16.93 -3.55 -10.12
CA GLN A 214 -16.72 -4.82 -9.40
C GLN A 214 -15.27 -4.93 -8.89
N MET A 215 -14.31 -4.63 -9.74
CA MET A 215 -12.89 -4.64 -9.39
C MET A 215 -12.57 -3.64 -8.27
N PHE A 216 -13.16 -2.45 -8.33
CA PHE A 216 -13.05 -1.47 -7.25
C PHE A 216 -13.56 -2.05 -5.92
N ALA A 217 -14.78 -2.62 -5.90
CA ALA A 217 -15.35 -3.21 -4.71
C ALA A 217 -14.50 -4.36 -4.14
N LEU A 218 -13.98 -5.23 -5.00
CA LEU A 218 -13.07 -6.30 -4.61
C LEU A 218 -11.78 -5.76 -3.98
N ASN A 219 -11.13 -4.79 -4.62
CA ASN A 219 -9.91 -4.19 -4.10
C ASN A 219 -10.16 -3.44 -2.78
N PHE A 220 -11.22 -2.64 -2.72
CA PHE A 220 -11.57 -1.84 -1.55
C PHE A 220 -11.91 -2.69 -0.32
N ASN A 221 -12.72 -3.74 -0.50
CA ASN A 221 -13.19 -4.56 0.62
C ASN A 221 -12.19 -5.63 1.08
N TRP A 222 -11.23 -6.03 0.23
CA TRP A 222 -10.33 -7.14 0.55
C TRP A 222 -8.86 -6.76 0.49
N PHE A 223 -8.37 -6.31 -0.67
CA PHE A 223 -6.94 -6.07 -0.85
C PHE A 223 -6.47 -4.86 -0.03
N MET A 224 -7.18 -3.75 -0.13
CA MET A 224 -6.89 -2.55 0.65
C MET A 224 -6.93 -2.82 2.16
N GLN A 225 -7.93 -3.56 2.65
CA GLN A 225 -8.03 -3.90 4.06
C GLN A 225 -6.80 -4.69 4.54
N THR A 226 -6.33 -5.65 3.73
CA THR A 226 -5.13 -6.43 4.04
C THR A 226 -3.88 -5.55 4.11
N LEU A 227 -3.74 -4.59 3.19
CA LEU A 227 -2.59 -3.69 3.17
C LEU A 227 -2.62 -2.69 4.33
N LEU A 228 -3.80 -2.17 4.66
CA LEU A 228 -3.97 -1.27 5.80
C LEU A 228 -3.71 -1.96 7.13
N ASP A 229 -4.24 -3.17 7.33
CA ASP A 229 -3.97 -3.97 8.53
C ASP A 229 -2.46 -4.21 8.69
N ARG A 230 -1.78 -4.64 7.62
CA ARG A 230 -0.33 -4.80 7.62
C ARG A 230 0.40 -3.52 8.00
N LYS A 231 0.02 -2.39 7.38
CA LYS A 231 0.65 -1.09 7.65
C LYS A 231 0.46 -0.68 9.10
N ASP A 232 -0.77 -0.74 9.60
CA ASP A 232 -1.11 -0.38 10.97
C ASP A 232 -0.35 -1.25 11.97
N ARG A 233 -0.39 -2.58 11.83
CA ARG A 233 0.27 -3.52 12.74
C ARG A 233 1.77 -3.29 12.81
N MET A 234 2.47 -3.23 11.68
CA MET A 234 3.92 -3.04 11.65
C MET A 234 4.33 -1.66 12.19
N SER A 235 3.60 -0.62 11.84
CA SER A 235 3.92 0.74 12.28
C SER A 235 3.61 0.96 13.76
N MET A 236 2.45 0.53 14.24
CA MET A 236 2.05 0.69 15.64
C MET A 236 2.92 -0.15 16.58
N TYR A 237 3.30 -1.36 16.18
CA TYR A 237 4.27 -2.16 16.93
C TYR A 237 5.62 -1.45 17.08
N SER A 238 5.99 -0.65 16.11
CA SER A 238 7.19 0.21 16.15
C SER A 238 6.97 1.53 16.89
N GLY A 239 5.75 1.83 17.35
CA GLY A 239 5.39 3.11 17.97
C GLY A 239 5.31 4.28 16.98
N LEU A 240 5.10 4.00 15.69
CA LEU A 240 4.94 4.99 14.62
C LEU A 240 3.48 5.00 14.14
N GLU A 241 2.82 6.16 14.22
CA GLU A 241 1.48 6.33 13.62
C GLU A 241 1.62 6.64 12.13
N VAL A 242 1.08 5.77 11.26
CA VAL A 242 1.04 6.03 9.82
C VAL A 242 -0.35 6.47 9.41
N ARG A 243 -0.43 7.56 8.66
CA ARG A 243 -1.67 8.09 8.11
C ARG A 243 -1.66 7.99 6.59
N VAL A 244 -2.83 7.67 6.03
CA VAL A 244 -3.05 7.38 4.61
C VAL A 244 -4.09 8.33 4.02
N PRO A 245 -3.68 9.50 3.51
CA PRO A 245 -4.61 10.54 3.05
C PRO A 245 -5.56 10.08 1.93
N PHE A 246 -5.16 9.12 1.11
CA PHE A 246 -6.00 8.57 0.04
C PHE A 246 -7.15 7.69 0.56
N CYS A 247 -7.09 7.21 1.79
CA CYS A 247 -8.19 6.50 2.44
C CYS A 247 -9.32 7.41 2.95
N ASP A 248 -9.35 8.66 2.56
CA ASP A 248 -10.49 9.53 2.86
C ASP A 248 -11.71 9.04 2.07
N TYR A 249 -12.75 8.60 2.79
CA TYR A 249 -13.96 8.01 2.18
C TYR A 249 -14.63 8.93 1.15
N ARG A 250 -14.49 10.26 1.29
CA ARG A 250 -15.03 11.24 0.35
C ARG A 250 -14.39 11.15 -1.04
N ILE A 251 -13.14 10.70 -1.12
CA ILE A 251 -12.47 10.44 -2.40
C ILE A 251 -13.11 9.21 -3.06
N ALA A 252 -13.31 8.14 -2.30
CA ALA A 252 -13.97 6.93 -2.79
C ALA A 252 -15.41 7.22 -3.26
N GLU A 253 -16.20 7.94 -2.46
CA GLU A 253 -17.59 8.34 -2.83
C GLU A 253 -17.65 9.21 -4.09
N TYR A 254 -16.64 10.05 -4.30
CA TYR A 254 -16.57 10.89 -5.51
C TYR A 254 -16.27 10.08 -6.77
N LEU A 255 -15.45 9.05 -6.66
CA LEU A 255 -14.99 8.24 -7.80
C LEU A 255 -15.96 7.10 -8.14
N TYR A 256 -16.75 6.64 -7.18
CA TYR A 256 -17.70 5.53 -7.34
C TYR A 256 -19.08 6.04 -7.76
#